data_d7f9df4dfcb78ca2a1fde47313f59cae
#
_entry.id   d7f9df4dfcb78ca2a1fde47313f59cae
#
_cell.length_a   1.000
_cell.length_b   1.000
_cell.length_c   1.000
_cell.angle_alpha   90.00
_cell.angle_beta   90.00
_cell.angle_gamma   90.00
#
_symmetry.space_group_name_H-M   'P 1'
#
loop_
_entity.id
_entity.type
_entity.pdbx_description
1 polymer ?
#
loop_
_entity_poly.entity_id
_entity_poly.type
_entity_poly.pdbx_seq_one_letter_code
_entity_poly.pdbx_strand_id
1 'polypeptide(L)'
;HGFAEFHRYFLTELDYDGLIVDVRFNGGGHVSPLLLSKLARKRIGYSLTRWMGEGSYPDDSVAGPMITLTNEHAGSDGDIFSHSFKLMGLGKLIGRRTWGEVIGIWPRNSLVDGTLTTQPEFSFWFKDVGWGVENYGTDVDLEVNNLPKEHRKNIDTQLNKAIELIQKDVKK
;
A
#
# COMPACT_ATOMS: atom_id res chain seq x y z
N HIS A 1 5.89 11.63 -10.09
CA HIS A 1 5.28 10.72 -11.09
C HIS A 1 4.36 9.69 -10.43
N GLY A 2 4.81 8.88 -9.44
CA GLY A 2 4.05 7.75 -8.89
C GLY A 2 2.65 8.07 -8.36
N PHE A 3 2.46 9.15 -7.60
CA PHE A 3 1.13 9.52 -7.10
C PHE A 3 0.16 9.90 -8.23
N ALA A 4 0.61 10.66 -9.23
CA ALA A 4 -0.25 11.05 -10.34
C ALA A 4 -0.70 9.84 -11.18
N GLU A 5 0.20 8.86 -11.33
CA GLU A 5 -0.07 7.62 -12.02
C GLU A 5 -1.04 6.72 -11.22
N PHE A 6 -0.77 6.56 -9.92
CA PHE A 6 -1.71 5.89 -9.00
C PHE A 6 -3.10 6.54 -9.08
N HIS A 7 -3.19 7.86 -8.94
CA HIS A 7 -4.48 8.54 -8.91
C HIS A 7 -5.28 8.36 -10.21
N ARG A 8 -4.60 8.39 -11.34
CA ARG A 8 -5.25 8.15 -12.65
C ARG A 8 -5.86 6.75 -12.74
N TYR A 9 -5.13 5.72 -12.33
CA TYR A 9 -5.65 4.35 -12.33
C TYR A 9 -6.67 4.13 -11.21
N PHE A 10 -6.42 4.68 -10.03
CA PHE A 10 -7.33 4.57 -8.89
C PHE A 10 -8.76 5.02 -9.24
N LEU A 11 -8.90 6.11 -9.99
CA LEU A 11 -10.22 6.62 -10.40
C LEU A 11 -10.99 5.63 -11.30
N THR A 12 -10.31 4.77 -12.02
CA THR A 12 -10.95 3.75 -12.87
C THR A 12 -11.32 2.47 -12.11
N GLU A 13 -10.77 2.28 -10.90
CA GLU A 13 -10.93 1.05 -10.12
C GLU A 13 -11.91 1.19 -8.94
N LEU A 14 -12.40 2.40 -8.67
CA LEU A 14 -13.20 2.72 -7.47
C LEU A 14 -14.53 1.96 -7.38
N ASP A 15 -15.13 1.63 -8.51
CA ASP A 15 -16.48 1.07 -8.59
C ASP A 15 -16.49 -0.46 -8.68
N TYR A 16 -15.32 -1.10 -8.69
CA TYR A 16 -15.25 -2.55 -8.57
C TYR A 16 -15.60 -3.01 -7.16
N ASP A 17 -16.12 -4.22 -7.07
CA ASP A 17 -16.57 -4.84 -5.83
C ASP A 17 -15.46 -5.07 -4.79
N GLY A 18 -14.19 -4.96 -5.18
CA GLY A 18 -13.03 -5.05 -4.29
C GLY A 18 -11.77 -4.55 -4.95
N LEU A 19 -10.80 -4.10 -4.14
CA LEU A 19 -9.56 -3.49 -4.60
C LEU A 19 -8.34 -4.22 -4.05
N ILE A 20 -7.42 -4.63 -4.94
CA ILE A 20 -6.10 -5.13 -4.55
C ILE A 20 -5.07 -4.03 -4.80
N VAL A 21 -4.33 -3.64 -3.76
CA VAL A 21 -3.25 -2.66 -3.84
C VAL A 21 -1.92 -3.40 -3.77
N ASP A 22 -1.17 -3.41 -4.88
CA ASP A 22 0.12 -4.09 -4.94
C ASP A 22 1.25 -3.11 -4.66
N VAL A 23 1.89 -3.26 -3.49
CA VAL A 23 3.04 -2.44 -3.07
C VAL A 23 4.33 -3.24 -3.01
N ARG A 24 4.33 -4.44 -3.57
CA ARG A 24 5.56 -5.23 -3.67
C ARG A 24 6.62 -4.45 -4.45
N PHE A 25 7.87 -4.57 -4.01
CA PHE A 25 9.02 -3.86 -4.60
C PHE A 25 8.94 -2.33 -4.51
N ASN A 26 8.07 -1.77 -3.66
CA ASN A 26 8.09 -0.34 -3.37
C ASN A 26 9.29 -0.03 -2.45
N GLY A 27 10.37 0.42 -3.04
CA GLY A 27 11.63 0.74 -2.33
C GLY A 27 11.61 2.08 -1.59
N GLY A 28 10.48 2.77 -1.52
CA GLY A 28 10.35 3.99 -0.72
C GLY A 28 9.93 5.24 -1.47
N GLY A 29 9.97 6.35 -0.78
CA GLY A 29 9.52 7.67 -1.26
C GLY A 29 8.84 8.47 -0.16
N HIS A 30 7.85 9.28 -0.52
CA HIS A 30 7.07 10.11 0.41
C HIS A 30 5.61 10.27 -0.05
N VAL A 31 5.03 9.22 -0.63
CA VAL A 31 3.68 9.28 -1.21
C VAL A 31 2.64 8.54 -0.38
N SER A 32 3.05 7.73 0.59
CA SER A 32 2.14 6.94 1.43
C SER A 32 1.01 7.76 2.07
N PRO A 33 1.22 8.97 2.62
CA PRO A 33 0.12 9.74 3.20
C PRO A 33 -0.96 10.11 2.17
N LEU A 34 -0.54 10.40 0.94
CA LEU A 34 -1.46 10.72 -0.16
C LEU A 34 -2.27 9.50 -0.61
N LEU A 35 -1.61 8.35 -0.71
CA LEU A 35 -2.26 7.09 -1.07
C LEU A 35 -3.27 6.67 0.01
N LEU A 36 -2.83 6.65 1.26
CA LEU A 36 -3.65 6.26 2.41
C LEU A 36 -4.87 7.17 2.57
N SER A 37 -4.72 8.48 2.36
CA SER A 37 -5.85 9.43 2.43
C SER A 37 -6.93 9.13 1.37
N LYS A 38 -6.55 8.63 0.21
CA LYS A 38 -7.48 8.20 -0.82
C LYS A 38 -8.13 6.85 -0.48
N LEU A 39 -7.32 5.87 -0.09
CA LEU A 39 -7.79 4.53 0.26
C LEU A 39 -8.70 4.52 1.51
N ALA A 40 -8.47 5.43 2.45
CA ALA A 40 -9.29 5.55 3.66
C ALA A 40 -10.69 6.14 3.43
N ARG A 41 -10.98 6.65 2.24
CA ARG A 41 -12.32 7.15 1.91
C ARG A 41 -13.29 5.99 1.73
N LYS A 42 -14.10 5.76 2.74
CA LYS A 42 -15.13 4.72 2.71
C LYS A 42 -16.36 5.23 2.01
N ARG A 43 -16.87 4.50 1.02
CA ARG A 43 -18.16 4.78 0.40
C ARG A 43 -19.28 4.55 1.41
N ILE A 44 -20.09 5.55 1.66
CA ILE A 44 -21.22 5.51 2.60
C ILE A 44 -22.56 5.73 1.91
N GLY A 45 -22.54 6.00 0.60
CA GLY A 45 -23.74 6.22 -0.17
C GLY A 45 -23.45 6.63 -1.60
N TYR A 46 -24.47 7.12 -2.26
CA TYR A 46 -24.42 7.60 -3.64
C TYR A 46 -25.14 8.93 -3.77
N SER A 47 -24.60 9.82 -4.58
CA SER A 47 -25.30 11.01 -5.03
C SER A 47 -26.03 10.70 -6.34
N LEU A 48 -27.32 11.01 -6.38
CA LEU A 48 -28.13 10.84 -7.58
C LEU A 48 -28.45 12.21 -8.16
N THR A 49 -28.01 12.45 -9.35
CA THR A 49 -28.27 13.73 -10.03
C THR A 49 -29.30 13.54 -11.14
N ARG A 50 -30.04 14.61 -11.44
CA ARG A 50 -31.07 14.58 -12.49
C ARG A 50 -30.48 14.37 -13.90
N TRP A 51 -29.24 14.82 -14.11
CA TRP A 51 -28.67 14.92 -15.46
C TRP A 51 -27.36 14.15 -15.63
N MET A 52 -26.60 13.95 -14.55
CA MET A 52 -25.26 13.35 -14.62
C MET A 52 -25.22 11.89 -14.11
N GLY A 53 -26.37 11.35 -13.70
CA GLY A 53 -26.42 9.98 -13.17
C GLY A 53 -26.00 9.85 -11.72
N GLU A 54 -25.48 8.68 -11.39
CA GLU A 54 -25.04 8.29 -10.03
C GLU A 54 -23.53 8.56 -9.84
N GLY A 55 -23.19 9.08 -8.70
CA GLY A 55 -21.80 9.24 -8.25
C GLY A 55 -21.59 8.66 -6.87
N SER A 56 -20.36 8.28 -6.54
CA SER A 56 -20.01 7.81 -5.20
C SER A 56 -20.11 8.93 -4.16
N TYR A 57 -20.44 8.59 -2.91
CA TYR A 57 -20.41 9.54 -1.81
C TYR A 57 -19.68 8.96 -0.60
N PRO A 58 -18.61 9.65 -0.08
CA PRO A 58 -17.93 10.81 -0.71
C PRO A 58 -17.34 10.50 -2.08
N ASP A 59 -17.12 11.55 -2.86
CA ASP A 59 -16.44 11.40 -4.15
C ASP A 59 -15.11 10.66 -4.04
N ASP A 60 -14.74 9.91 -5.06
CA ASP A 60 -13.50 9.11 -5.10
C ASP A 60 -13.38 8.12 -3.91
N SER A 61 -14.47 7.53 -3.48
CA SER A 61 -14.46 6.53 -2.40
C SER A 61 -14.49 5.10 -2.92
N VAL A 62 -13.74 4.21 -2.28
CA VAL A 62 -13.67 2.78 -2.63
C VAL A 62 -14.99 2.08 -2.28
N ALA A 63 -15.50 1.26 -3.22
CA ALA A 63 -16.79 0.57 -3.04
C ALA A 63 -16.73 -0.64 -2.11
N GLY A 64 -15.68 -1.45 -2.23
CA GLY A 64 -15.59 -2.76 -1.62
C GLY A 64 -14.41 -2.95 -0.65
N PRO A 65 -14.21 -4.19 -0.19
CA PRO A 65 -13.07 -4.55 0.64
C PRO A 65 -11.74 -4.35 -0.10
N MET A 66 -10.68 -4.17 0.68
CA MET A 66 -9.33 -4.00 0.15
C MET A 66 -8.38 -5.07 0.68
N ILE A 67 -7.41 -5.45 -0.14
CA ILE A 67 -6.26 -6.27 0.23
C ILE A 67 -5.00 -5.59 -0.31
N THR A 68 -3.95 -5.54 0.51
CA THR A 68 -2.63 -5.08 0.06
C THR A 68 -1.68 -6.26 -0.07
N LEU A 69 -0.97 -6.33 -1.19
CA LEU A 69 0.16 -7.23 -1.40
C LEU A 69 1.47 -6.53 -1.06
N THR A 70 2.32 -7.21 -0.30
CA THR A 70 3.66 -6.72 0.06
C THR A 70 4.69 -7.83 0.01
N ASN A 71 5.97 -7.47 0.03
CA ASN A 71 7.08 -8.42 0.10
C ASN A 71 8.28 -7.82 0.83
N GLU A 72 9.34 -8.61 0.97
CA GLU A 72 10.61 -8.25 1.62
C GLU A 72 11.39 -7.13 0.93
N HIS A 73 10.95 -6.67 -0.23
CA HIS A 73 11.52 -5.53 -0.95
C HIS A 73 10.68 -4.25 -0.83
N ALA A 74 9.55 -4.33 -0.13
CA ALA A 74 8.81 -3.14 0.24
C ALA A 74 9.50 -2.49 1.45
N GLY A 75 10.19 -1.39 1.20
CA GLY A 75 11.03 -0.72 2.20
C GLY A 75 10.73 0.77 2.32
N SER A 76 11.22 1.41 3.36
CA SER A 76 11.05 2.83 3.62
C SER A 76 9.57 3.25 3.57
N ASP A 77 9.16 4.11 2.64
CA ASP A 77 7.75 4.48 2.46
C ASP A 77 6.85 3.28 2.13
N GLY A 78 7.41 2.18 1.60
CA GLY A 78 6.73 0.89 1.41
C GLY A 78 6.42 0.20 2.73
N ASP A 79 7.34 0.21 3.71
CA ASP A 79 7.09 -0.24 5.08
C ASP A 79 6.03 0.62 5.75
N ILE A 80 6.20 1.94 5.66
CA ILE A 80 5.31 2.93 6.27
C ILE A 80 3.89 2.79 5.73
N PHE A 81 3.74 2.64 4.41
CA PHE A 81 2.45 2.39 3.79
C PHE A 81 1.81 1.10 4.32
N SER A 82 2.57 0.00 4.30
CA SER A 82 2.09 -1.32 4.70
C SER A 82 1.65 -1.35 6.15
N HIS A 83 2.45 -0.78 7.06
CA HIS A 83 2.12 -0.68 8.47
C HIS A 83 0.90 0.21 8.71
N SER A 84 0.88 1.38 8.08
CA SER A 84 -0.23 2.33 8.21
C SER A 84 -1.54 1.75 7.67
N PHE A 85 -1.52 1.07 6.53
CA PHE A 85 -2.69 0.41 5.95
C PHE A 85 -3.33 -0.58 6.94
N LYS A 86 -2.50 -1.40 7.58
CA LYS A 86 -2.91 -2.33 8.65
C LYS A 86 -3.45 -1.61 9.89
N LEU A 87 -2.69 -0.65 10.40
CA LEU A 87 -3.04 0.09 11.62
C LEU A 87 -4.34 0.89 11.46
N MET A 88 -4.60 1.40 10.26
CA MET A 88 -5.85 2.09 9.91
C MET A 88 -7.03 1.12 9.69
N GLY A 89 -6.80 -0.19 9.70
CA GLY A 89 -7.84 -1.19 9.47
C GLY A 89 -8.44 -1.16 8.07
N LEU A 90 -7.68 -0.76 7.06
CA LEU A 90 -8.19 -0.60 5.69
C LEU A 90 -8.44 -1.94 4.99
N GLY A 91 -7.73 -2.99 5.39
CA GLY A 91 -7.85 -4.33 4.84
C GLY A 91 -6.71 -5.23 5.30
N LYS A 92 -6.60 -6.42 4.69
CA LYS A 92 -5.56 -7.40 5.01
C LYS A 92 -4.28 -7.11 4.25
N LEU A 93 -3.16 -7.35 4.90
CA LEU A 93 -1.82 -7.34 4.30
C LEU A 93 -1.38 -8.78 4.02
N ILE A 94 -1.05 -9.10 2.78
CA ILE A 94 -0.72 -10.46 2.32
C ILE A 94 0.63 -10.46 1.61
N GLY A 95 1.37 -11.54 1.76
CA GLY A 95 2.64 -11.73 1.09
C GLY A 95 3.76 -12.08 2.06
N ARG A 96 4.76 -11.24 2.18
CA ARG A 96 5.86 -11.41 3.12
C ARG A 96 6.08 -10.15 3.92
N ARG A 97 6.65 -10.30 5.14
CA ARG A 97 7.07 -9.17 5.97
C ARG A 97 7.92 -8.19 5.15
N THR A 98 7.68 -6.90 5.35
CA THR A 98 8.40 -5.82 4.67
C THR A 98 9.84 -5.69 5.14
N TRP A 99 10.63 -4.84 4.51
CA TRP A 99 12.08 -4.75 4.74
C TRP A 99 12.43 -4.31 6.18
N GLY A 100 11.85 -3.20 6.64
CA GLY A 100 12.11 -2.69 7.98
C GLY A 100 13.17 -1.60 8.05
N GLU A 101 13.34 -0.83 7.02
CA GLU A 101 14.22 0.34 7.03
C GLU A 101 13.40 1.61 6.77
N VAL A 102 12.97 2.25 7.86
CA VAL A 102 12.07 3.42 7.83
C VAL A 102 12.74 4.72 8.25
N ILE A 103 14.02 4.70 8.63
CA ILE A 103 14.75 5.92 8.94
C ILE A 103 14.79 6.82 7.71
N GLY A 104 14.30 8.05 7.89
CA GLY A 104 14.24 9.03 6.83
C GLY A 104 15.61 9.65 6.56
N ILE A 105 15.95 9.71 5.27
CA ILE A 105 17.19 10.29 4.76
C ILE A 105 16.86 11.34 3.71
N TRP A 106 17.58 12.45 3.75
CA TRP A 106 17.50 13.47 2.72
C TRP A 106 18.87 13.65 2.06
N PRO A 107 18.99 13.59 0.75
CA PRO A 107 20.26 13.82 0.05
C PRO A 107 20.56 15.33 -0.05
N ARG A 108 20.67 15.98 1.11
CA ARG A 108 20.88 17.44 1.20
C ARG A 108 22.34 17.83 1.36
N ASN A 109 23.14 16.92 1.89
CA ASN A 109 24.53 17.19 2.21
C ASN A 109 25.42 16.59 1.15
N SER A 110 26.14 17.43 0.41
CA SER A 110 27.17 17.00 -0.53
C SER A 110 28.56 17.28 0.00
N LEU A 111 29.49 16.38 -0.29
CA LEU A 111 30.90 16.58 -0.08
C LEU A 111 31.47 17.52 -1.14
N VAL A 112 32.74 17.94 -0.95
CA VAL A 112 33.42 18.89 -1.87
C VAL A 112 33.51 18.34 -3.29
N ASP A 113 33.59 17.04 -3.46
CA ASP A 113 33.61 16.33 -4.76
C ASP A 113 32.22 16.09 -5.37
N GLY A 114 31.14 16.56 -4.73
CA GLY A 114 29.77 16.37 -5.18
C GLY A 114 29.13 15.06 -4.74
N THR A 115 29.84 14.19 -4.01
CA THR A 115 29.25 12.97 -3.44
C THR A 115 28.18 13.34 -2.44
N LEU A 116 26.98 12.77 -2.60
CA LEU A 116 25.88 12.95 -1.65
C LEU A 116 26.07 12.04 -0.45
N THR A 117 25.88 12.60 0.74
CA THR A 117 25.80 11.81 1.97
C THR A 117 24.37 11.59 2.36
N THR A 118 24.03 10.36 2.70
CA THR A 118 22.74 10.00 3.31
C THR A 118 22.97 9.74 4.80
N GLN A 119 22.29 10.52 5.63
CA GLN A 119 22.35 10.36 7.07
C GLN A 119 20.93 10.36 7.64
N PRO A 120 20.68 9.69 8.77
CA PRO A 120 19.40 9.75 9.45
C PRO A 120 19.01 11.17 9.83
N GLU A 121 17.83 11.62 9.40
CA GLU A 121 17.34 12.97 9.71
C GLU A 121 15.99 12.94 10.43
N PHE A 122 15.18 11.90 10.20
CA PHE A 122 13.88 11.74 10.85
C PHE A 122 13.52 10.25 10.94
N SER A 123 12.54 9.94 11.76
CA SER A 123 12.10 8.56 12.00
C SER A 123 10.60 8.50 12.19
N PHE A 124 10.05 7.29 12.18
CA PHE A 124 8.61 7.05 12.34
C PHE A 124 8.33 6.31 13.63
N TRP A 125 7.41 6.86 14.40
CA TRP A 125 6.88 6.26 15.62
C TRP A 125 5.40 5.92 15.41
N PHE A 126 5.03 4.66 15.61
CA PHE A 126 3.67 4.19 15.46
C PHE A 126 3.04 3.92 16.82
N LYS A 127 1.72 4.12 16.93
CA LYS A 127 1.00 4.02 18.20
C LYS A 127 1.00 2.64 18.83
N ASP A 128 1.11 1.60 18.00
CA ASP A 128 1.06 0.18 18.42
C ASP A 128 2.44 -0.39 18.74
N VAL A 129 3.46 -0.09 17.95
CA VAL A 129 4.80 -0.68 18.04
C VAL A 129 5.91 0.31 18.37
N GLY A 130 5.58 1.61 18.53
CA GLY A 130 6.59 2.64 18.75
C GLY A 130 7.56 2.75 17.57
N TRP A 131 8.84 2.59 17.82
CA TRP A 131 9.91 2.58 16.81
C TRP A 131 10.09 1.20 16.13
N GLY A 132 9.28 0.21 16.47
CA GLY A 132 9.51 -1.20 16.18
C GLY A 132 9.38 -1.60 14.72
N VAL A 133 9.00 -0.70 13.80
CA VAL A 133 9.06 -0.98 12.36
C VAL A 133 10.49 -0.87 11.85
N GLU A 134 11.29 0.03 12.41
CA GLU A 134 12.73 0.12 12.09
C GLU A 134 13.46 -1.15 12.52
N ASN A 135 14.32 -1.68 11.65
CA ASN A 135 15.07 -2.94 11.80
C ASN A 135 14.22 -4.21 11.91
N TYR A 136 12.89 -4.13 11.67
CA TYR A 136 12.03 -5.31 11.72
C TYR A 136 11.09 -5.43 10.53
N GLY A 137 10.45 -4.33 10.12
CA GLY A 137 9.42 -4.30 9.10
C GLY A 137 8.00 -4.50 9.65
N THR A 138 7.08 -4.76 8.76
CA THR A 138 5.67 -5.00 9.05
C THR A 138 5.29 -6.44 8.75
N ASP A 139 4.79 -7.15 9.75
CA ASP A 139 4.26 -8.50 9.58
C ASP A 139 2.95 -8.49 8.78
N VAL A 140 2.82 -9.44 7.88
CA VAL A 140 1.61 -9.67 7.10
C VAL A 140 0.55 -10.42 7.92
N ASP A 141 -0.73 -10.26 7.55
CA ASP A 141 -1.84 -11.02 8.15
C ASP A 141 -1.90 -12.45 7.59
N LEU A 142 -1.39 -12.65 6.39
CA LEU A 142 -1.25 -13.96 5.77
C LEU A 142 0.05 -14.05 5.00
N GLU A 143 0.94 -14.91 5.44
CA GLU A 143 2.18 -15.17 4.72
C GLU A 143 1.91 -16.05 3.49
N VAL A 144 2.35 -15.57 2.32
CA VAL A 144 2.28 -16.28 1.05
C VAL A 144 3.57 -16.06 0.29
N ASN A 145 4.18 -17.13 -0.15
CA ASN A 145 5.44 -17.10 -0.90
C ASN A 145 5.21 -17.36 -2.39
N ASN A 146 5.87 -16.62 -3.25
CA ASN A 146 6.02 -16.96 -4.66
C ASN A 146 7.26 -17.86 -4.82
N LEU A 147 7.05 -19.13 -5.10
CA LEU A 147 8.16 -20.07 -5.25
C LEU A 147 8.81 -19.94 -6.63
N PRO A 148 10.13 -20.18 -6.76
CA PRO A 148 10.83 -20.09 -8.05
C PRO A 148 10.22 -20.97 -9.15
N LYS A 149 9.68 -22.14 -8.80
CA LYS A 149 8.99 -23.04 -9.74
C LYS A 149 7.69 -22.47 -10.31
N GLU A 150 7.01 -21.62 -9.51
CA GLU A 150 5.76 -20.94 -9.89
C GLU A 150 6.08 -19.75 -10.79
N HIS A 151 7.08 -18.97 -10.39
CA HIS A 151 7.56 -17.84 -11.18
C HIS A 151 7.97 -18.27 -12.60
N ARG A 152 8.66 -19.42 -12.75
CA ARG A 152 9.00 -19.98 -14.09
C ARG A 152 7.78 -20.30 -14.93
N LYS A 153 6.62 -20.48 -14.33
CA LYS A 153 5.35 -20.77 -15.01
C LYS A 153 4.46 -19.52 -15.15
N ASN A 154 5.00 -18.35 -14.82
CA ASN A 154 4.26 -17.10 -14.73
C ASN A 154 3.04 -17.17 -13.78
N ILE A 155 3.17 -17.94 -12.68
CA ILE A 155 2.15 -18.03 -11.65
C ILE A 155 2.52 -17.10 -10.51
N ASP A 156 1.65 -16.13 -10.23
CA ASP A 156 1.74 -15.26 -9.05
C ASP A 156 0.83 -15.81 -7.95
N THR A 157 1.41 -16.60 -7.05
CA THR A 157 0.68 -17.24 -5.96
C THR A 157 0.14 -16.24 -4.96
N GLN A 158 0.87 -15.14 -4.71
CA GLN A 158 0.43 -14.07 -3.81
C GLN A 158 -0.80 -13.37 -4.38
N LEU A 159 -0.76 -12.97 -5.66
CA LEU A 159 -1.89 -12.33 -6.32
C LEU A 159 -3.11 -13.26 -6.41
N ASN A 160 -2.90 -14.50 -6.79
CA ASN A 160 -3.98 -15.49 -6.86
C ASN A 160 -4.65 -15.68 -5.48
N LYS A 161 -3.85 -15.69 -4.41
CA LYS A 161 -4.39 -15.78 -3.04
C LYS A 161 -5.17 -14.54 -2.62
N ALA A 162 -4.69 -13.36 -3.00
CA ALA A 162 -5.42 -12.11 -2.75
C ALA A 162 -6.77 -12.10 -3.49
N ILE A 163 -6.80 -12.53 -4.76
CA ILE A 163 -8.04 -12.64 -5.55
C ILE A 163 -9.02 -13.62 -4.88
N GLU A 164 -8.54 -14.80 -4.46
CA GLU A 164 -9.38 -15.79 -3.76
C GLU A 164 -10.04 -15.19 -2.50
N LEU A 165 -9.27 -14.44 -1.72
CA LEU A 165 -9.74 -13.89 -0.45
C LEU A 165 -10.68 -12.71 -0.65
N ILE A 166 -10.36 -11.80 -1.56
CA ILE A 166 -11.21 -10.64 -1.79
C ILE A 166 -12.57 -11.05 -2.37
N GLN A 167 -12.60 -12.05 -3.24
CA GLN A 167 -13.85 -12.62 -3.76
C GLN A 167 -14.74 -13.25 -2.68
N LYS A 168 -14.14 -13.78 -1.61
CA LYS A 168 -14.91 -14.28 -0.44
C LYS A 168 -15.45 -13.14 0.40
N ASP A 169 -14.72 -12.03 0.51
CA ASP A 169 -15.15 -10.89 1.32
C ASP A 169 -16.21 -10.04 0.59
N VAL A 170 -16.17 -9.98 -0.74
CA VAL A 170 -17.22 -9.35 -1.57
C VAL A 170 -18.58 -10.09 -1.47
N LYS A 171 -18.58 -11.42 -1.29
CA LYS A 171 -19.79 -12.23 -1.23
C LYS A 171 -20.51 -12.23 0.13
N LYS A 172 -19.95 -11.56 1.13
CA LYS A 172 -20.53 -11.42 2.46
C LYS A 172 -21.42 -10.19 2.55
#